data_977143c1bffad8e8a29928191553210b
#
_entry.id   977143c1bffad8e8a29928191553210b
#
_cell.length_a   1.000
_cell.length_b   1.000
_cell.length_c   1.000
_cell.angle_alpha   90.00
_cell.angle_beta   90.00
_cell.angle_gamma   90.00
#
_symmetry.space_group_name_H-M   'P 1'
#
loop_
_entity.id
_entity.type
_entity.pdbx_description
1 polymer ?
#
loop_
_entity_poly.entity_id
_entity_poly.type
_entity_poly.pdbx_seq_one_letter_code
_entity_poly.pdbx_strand_id
1 'polypeptide(L)'
;MSGVPSPKPTALGTKPARISNSGDRGYFPDGESVLREVHGERIVGLYYGQRTTLVGALDALLYEGTERHTRGKSQPWARLARTARIMENVFFGTREDADKELARVAAMHKKVKGTIPASADPRISGKRYSAFTPELAYRTIGAMADSALAVYEACVRELNDNERETYWQEYLYAGELFGLDVDHPVVPNTYEQFREDWDAWQRQNFGCGEDA
;
A
#
# COMPACT_ATOMS: atom_id res chain seq x y z
N MET A 1 2.27 -9.04 29.23
CA MET A 1 1.83 -10.04 28.22
C MET A 1 2.80 -9.94 27.07
N SER A 2 3.64 -10.95 26.90
CA SER A 2 4.71 -10.95 25.91
C SER A 2 4.12 -11.16 24.53
N GLY A 3 4.11 -10.11 23.70
CA GLY A 3 3.77 -10.22 22.29
C GLY A 3 4.74 -11.18 21.59
N VAL A 4 4.19 -12.21 20.96
CA VAL A 4 4.95 -13.09 20.08
C VAL A 4 5.36 -12.25 18.86
N PRO A 5 6.66 -12.09 18.57
CA PRO A 5 7.09 -11.35 17.38
C PRO A 5 6.55 -12.05 16.14
N SER A 6 5.87 -11.30 15.26
CA SER A 6 5.47 -11.79 13.95
C SER A 6 6.70 -12.29 13.20
N PRO A 7 6.63 -13.46 12.52
CA PRO A 7 7.74 -13.94 11.73
C PRO A 7 8.05 -12.94 10.62
N LYS A 8 9.31 -12.53 10.49
CA LYS A 8 9.77 -11.68 9.39
C LYS A 8 9.49 -12.36 8.06
N PRO A 9 8.89 -11.65 7.09
CA PRO A 9 8.68 -12.19 5.77
C PRO A 9 10.02 -12.47 5.08
N THR A 10 10.01 -13.49 4.28
CA THR A 10 11.18 -13.90 3.47
C THR A 10 11.16 -13.10 2.17
N ALA A 11 12.35 -12.67 1.71
CA ALA A 11 12.52 -11.89 0.48
C ALA A 11 11.77 -12.52 -0.72
N LEU A 12 11.28 -11.66 -1.59
CA LEU A 12 10.50 -11.97 -2.79
C LEU A 12 11.00 -13.25 -3.51
N GLY A 13 10.23 -14.31 -3.46
CA GLY A 13 10.52 -15.57 -4.17
C GLY A 13 10.63 -16.79 -3.29
N THR A 14 10.72 -16.67 -1.99
CA THR A 14 10.66 -17.81 -1.07
C THR A 14 9.29 -17.84 -0.40
N LYS A 15 8.57 -18.96 -0.51
CA LYS A 15 7.33 -19.19 0.24
C LYS A 15 7.61 -18.97 1.72
N PRO A 16 6.79 -18.17 2.44
CA PRO A 16 6.86 -18.14 3.89
C PRO A 16 6.72 -19.57 4.43
N ALA A 17 7.49 -19.91 5.45
CA ALA A 17 7.44 -21.22 6.06
C ALA A 17 5.99 -21.53 6.49
N ARG A 18 5.44 -22.64 6.03
CA ARG A 18 4.13 -23.12 6.47
C ARG A 18 4.17 -23.29 7.98
N ILE A 19 3.50 -22.43 8.71
CA ILE A 19 3.15 -22.72 10.09
C ILE A 19 1.99 -23.70 10.01
N SER A 20 2.29 -24.98 10.19
CA SER A 20 1.26 -25.99 10.38
C SER A 20 0.67 -25.77 11.75
N ASN A 21 -0.58 -25.29 11.84
CA ASN A 21 -1.54 -25.79 12.79
C ASN A 21 -2.89 -25.07 12.69
N SER A 22 -3.93 -25.87 12.65
CA SER A 22 -5.33 -25.61 13.04
C SER A 22 -5.90 -24.22 12.67
N GLY A 23 -6.48 -24.12 11.49
CA GLY A 23 -7.17 -22.92 11.03
C GLY A 23 -6.17 -21.87 10.51
N ASP A 24 -6.03 -21.79 9.19
CA ASP A 24 -5.23 -20.74 8.55
C ASP A 24 -5.88 -19.38 8.82
N ARG A 25 -5.30 -18.61 9.74
CA ARG A 25 -5.80 -17.30 10.19
C ARG A 25 -5.38 -16.15 9.28
N GLY A 26 -4.74 -16.46 8.15
CA GLY A 26 -4.21 -15.45 7.24
C GLY A 26 -2.98 -14.72 7.78
N TYR A 27 -2.63 -13.61 7.14
CA TYR A 27 -1.54 -12.72 7.56
C TYR A 27 -1.97 -11.72 8.64
N PHE A 28 -3.26 -11.35 8.62
CA PHE A 28 -3.87 -10.38 9.52
C PHE A 28 -5.04 -11.05 10.27
N PRO A 29 -4.79 -11.63 11.46
CA PRO A 29 -5.79 -12.40 12.19
C PRO A 29 -6.96 -11.54 12.67
N ASP A 30 -8.17 -12.09 12.60
CA ASP A 30 -9.38 -11.44 13.09
C ASP A 30 -9.32 -11.21 14.61
N GLY A 31 -9.74 -10.02 15.04
CA GLY A 31 -9.70 -9.59 16.44
C GLY A 31 -8.31 -9.31 17.01
N GLU A 32 -7.24 -9.42 16.21
CA GLU A 32 -5.86 -9.17 16.63
C GLU A 32 -5.16 -8.10 15.75
N SER A 33 -5.68 -7.83 14.54
CA SER A 33 -5.09 -6.90 13.57
C SER A 33 -5.92 -5.63 13.47
N VAL A 34 -5.28 -4.49 13.71
CA VAL A 34 -5.87 -3.15 13.54
C VAL A 34 -6.09 -2.84 12.05
N LEU A 35 -5.16 -3.25 11.18
CA LEU A 35 -5.31 -3.12 9.73
C LEU A 35 -6.58 -3.84 9.25
N ARG A 36 -6.78 -5.08 9.72
CA ARG A 36 -7.97 -5.85 9.38
C ARG A 36 -9.25 -5.21 9.94
N GLU A 37 -9.23 -4.68 11.17
CA GLU A 37 -10.34 -3.93 11.75
C GLU A 37 -10.71 -2.74 10.85
N VAL A 38 -9.73 -1.89 10.52
CA VAL A 38 -9.94 -0.70 9.69
C VAL A 38 -10.51 -1.07 8.32
N HIS A 39 -9.90 -2.03 7.63
CA HIS A 39 -10.35 -2.45 6.30
C HIS A 39 -11.63 -3.30 6.30
N GLY A 40 -12.01 -3.86 7.45
CA GLY A 40 -13.26 -4.59 7.63
C GLY A 40 -14.50 -3.71 7.58
N GLU A 41 -14.34 -2.41 7.81
CA GLU A 41 -15.45 -1.47 7.76
C GLU A 41 -15.90 -1.20 6.32
N ARG A 42 -17.21 -1.39 6.07
CA ARG A 42 -17.80 -1.21 4.72
C ARG A 42 -17.54 0.16 4.13
N ILE A 43 -17.58 1.20 4.98
CA ILE A 43 -17.36 2.58 4.54
C ILE A 43 -15.92 2.78 4.04
N VAL A 44 -14.96 2.14 4.71
CA VAL A 44 -13.56 2.13 4.26
C VAL A 44 -13.46 1.42 2.92
N GLY A 45 -14.02 0.21 2.79
CA GLY A 45 -14.03 -0.56 1.55
C GLY A 45 -14.63 0.20 0.35
N LEU A 46 -15.60 1.10 0.61
CA LEU A 46 -16.24 1.91 -0.43
C LEU A 46 -15.40 3.09 -0.91
N TYR A 47 -14.61 3.73 -0.04
CA TYR A 47 -14.02 5.04 -0.35
C TYR A 47 -12.49 5.08 -0.35
N TYR A 48 -11.79 4.19 0.38
CA TYR A 48 -10.33 4.28 0.48
C TYR A 48 -9.63 4.12 -0.87
N GLY A 49 -10.14 3.22 -1.74
CA GLY A 49 -9.53 2.95 -3.03
C GLY A 49 -9.60 4.13 -3.99
N GLN A 50 -10.71 4.87 -4.00
CA GLN A 50 -10.87 6.08 -4.79
C GLN A 50 -9.92 7.17 -4.29
N ARG A 51 -9.89 7.38 -2.95
CA ARG A 51 -8.99 8.36 -2.35
C ARG A 51 -7.52 7.99 -2.60
N THR A 52 -7.15 6.72 -2.45
CA THR A 52 -5.79 6.22 -2.79
C THR A 52 -5.41 6.54 -4.23
N THR A 53 -6.34 6.34 -5.17
CA THR A 53 -6.09 6.63 -6.59
C THR A 53 -5.87 8.12 -6.84
N LEU A 54 -6.66 8.98 -6.20
CA LEU A 54 -6.52 10.45 -6.32
C LEU A 54 -5.21 10.92 -5.69
N VAL A 55 -4.92 10.49 -4.47
CA VAL A 55 -3.68 10.85 -3.76
C VAL A 55 -2.45 10.33 -4.51
N GLY A 56 -2.48 9.09 -4.97
CA GLY A 56 -1.37 8.51 -5.73
C GLY A 56 -1.12 9.22 -7.07
N ALA A 57 -2.15 9.84 -7.66
CA ALA A 57 -2.00 10.61 -8.90
C ALA A 57 -1.23 11.93 -8.72
N LEU A 58 -1.02 12.39 -7.50
CA LEU A 58 -0.20 13.57 -7.21
C LEU A 58 1.30 13.29 -7.41
N ASP A 59 1.72 12.04 -7.29
CA ASP A 59 3.06 11.63 -7.70
C ASP A 59 3.10 11.40 -9.21
N ALA A 60 3.68 12.36 -9.93
CA ALA A 60 3.72 12.32 -11.40
C ALA A 60 4.45 11.07 -11.92
N LEU A 61 5.50 10.59 -11.22
CA LEU A 61 6.24 9.40 -11.64
C LEU A 61 5.44 8.12 -11.40
N LEU A 62 4.76 8.03 -10.26
CA LEU A 62 3.86 6.93 -9.92
C LEU A 62 2.67 6.86 -10.90
N TYR A 63 2.07 8.02 -11.20
CA TYR A 63 0.97 8.15 -12.14
C TYR A 63 1.36 7.70 -13.55
N GLU A 64 2.42 8.28 -14.12
CA GLU A 64 2.90 7.97 -15.47
C GLU A 64 3.37 6.52 -15.59
N GLY A 65 4.08 5.99 -14.58
CA GLY A 65 4.49 4.60 -14.55
C GLY A 65 3.29 3.64 -14.55
N THR A 66 2.26 3.96 -13.79
CA THR A 66 1.01 3.19 -13.72
C THR A 66 0.23 3.24 -15.04
N GLU A 67 0.06 4.44 -15.62
CA GLU A 67 -0.68 4.63 -16.87
C GLU A 67 -0.07 3.86 -18.04
N ARG A 68 1.25 3.79 -18.13
CA ARG A 68 1.96 3.07 -19.22
C ARG A 68 1.76 1.58 -19.20
N HIS A 69 1.49 1.00 -18.04
CA HIS A 69 1.29 -0.43 -17.87
C HIS A 69 -0.19 -0.82 -17.70
N THR A 70 -1.09 0.18 -17.64
CA THR A 70 -2.52 -0.08 -17.51
C THR A 70 -3.13 -0.43 -18.86
N ARG A 71 -3.56 -1.68 -19.01
CA ARG A 71 -4.37 -2.10 -20.15
C ARG A 71 -5.82 -1.64 -19.93
N GLY A 72 -6.40 -0.98 -20.93
CA GLY A 72 -7.80 -0.55 -20.87
C GLY A 72 -7.98 0.73 -20.05
N LYS A 73 -7.34 1.82 -20.46
CA LYS A 73 -7.50 3.18 -19.89
C LYS A 73 -8.96 3.62 -19.74
N SER A 74 -9.87 3.00 -20.49
CA SER A 74 -11.31 3.26 -20.46
C SER A 74 -12.08 2.54 -19.33
N GLN A 75 -11.40 1.75 -18.48
CA GLN A 75 -12.07 0.95 -17.42
C GLN A 75 -11.45 1.14 -16.03
N PRO A 76 -11.44 2.36 -15.47
CA PRO A 76 -10.83 2.63 -14.17
C PRO A 76 -11.50 1.83 -13.04
N TRP A 77 -12.81 1.66 -13.09
CA TRP A 77 -13.57 0.91 -12.10
C TRP A 77 -13.23 -0.59 -12.10
N ALA A 78 -13.03 -1.19 -13.28
CA ALA A 78 -12.61 -2.59 -13.35
C ALA A 78 -11.20 -2.81 -12.80
N ARG A 79 -10.30 -1.82 -12.93
CA ARG A 79 -8.97 -1.84 -12.30
C ARG A 79 -9.08 -1.74 -10.79
N LEU A 80 -9.87 -0.79 -10.30
CA LEU A 80 -10.10 -0.60 -8.87
C LEU A 80 -10.67 -1.87 -8.22
N ALA A 81 -11.69 -2.46 -8.85
CA ALA A 81 -12.31 -3.70 -8.35
C ALA A 81 -11.34 -4.90 -8.32
N ARG A 82 -10.43 -5.01 -9.30
CA ARG A 82 -9.39 -6.05 -9.27
C ARG A 82 -8.39 -5.83 -8.15
N THR A 83 -7.95 -4.59 -7.94
CA THR A 83 -7.05 -4.25 -6.84
C THR A 83 -7.72 -4.52 -5.50
N ALA A 84 -8.97 -4.09 -5.32
CA ALA A 84 -9.73 -4.34 -4.10
C ALA A 84 -9.82 -5.85 -3.79
N ARG A 85 -10.08 -6.70 -4.79
CA ARG A 85 -10.11 -8.16 -4.59
C ARG A 85 -8.77 -8.73 -4.15
N ILE A 86 -7.65 -8.23 -4.69
CA ILE A 86 -6.31 -8.65 -4.28
C ILE A 86 -6.08 -8.27 -2.81
N MET A 87 -6.39 -7.04 -2.44
CA MET A 87 -6.25 -6.58 -1.06
C MET A 87 -7.17 -7.37 -0.11
N GLU A 88 -8.40 -7.65 -0.52
CA GLU A 88 -9.34 -8.48 0.23
C GLU A 88 -8.75 -9.87 0.52
N ASN A 89 -8.19 -10.55 -0.49
CA ASN A 89 -7.56 -11.85 -0.30
C ASN A 89 -6.33 -11.78 0.61
N VAL A 90 -5.53 -10.71 0.54
CA VAL A 90 -4.34 -10.56 1.39
C VAL A 90 -4.71 -10.20 2.83
N PHE A 91 -5.71 -9.35 3.03
CA PHE A 91 -6.08 -8.87 4.37
C PHE A 91 -7.05 -9.80 5.12
N PHE A 92 -7.91 -10.50 4.40
CA PHE A 92 -8.99 -11.29 5.01
C PHE A 92 -8.95 -12.78 4.66
N GLY A 93 -8.21 -13.15 3.62
CA GLY A 93 -8.13 -14.52 3.14
C GLY A 93 -7.20 -15.41 3.95
N THR A 94 -7.15 -16.68 3.56
CA THR A 94 -6.16 -17.62 4.06
C THR A 94 -4.75 -17.25 3.59
N ARG A 95 -3.70 -17.73 4.25
CA ARG A 95 -2.32 -17.55 3.76
C ARG A 95 -2.14 -18.12 2.37
N GLU A 96 -2.77 -19.25 2.08
CA GLU A 96 -2.70 -19.88 0.76
C GLU A 96 -3.29 -18.98 -0.34
N ASP A 97 -4.43 -18.35 -0.08
CA ASP A 97 -5.08 -17.44 -1.04
C ASP A 97 -4.28 -16.14 -1.19
N ALA A 98 -3.80 -15.58 -0.09
CA ALA A 98 -2.92 -14.42 -0.09
C ALA A 98 -1.64 -14.67 -0.87
N ASP A 99 -0.95 -15.80 -0.63
CA ASP A 99 0.28 -16.18 -1.33
C ASP A 99 0.07 -16.31 -2.84
N LYS A 100 -1.06 -16.85 -3.28
CA LYS A 100 -1.42 -16.92 -4.70
C LYS A 100 -1.54 -15.54 -5.33
N GLU A 101 -2.21 -14.63 -4.65
CA GLU A 101 -2.37 -13.25 -5.14
C GLU A 101 -1.04 -12.48 -5.11
N LEU A 102 -0.28 -12.59 -4.03
CA LEU A 102 1.04 -11.97 -3.92
C LEU A 102 1.99 -12.44 -5.03
N ALA A 103 1.99 -13.75 -5.34
CA ALA A 103 2.79 -14.29 -6.45
C ALA A 103 2.35 -13.72 -7.81
N ARG A 104 1.04 -13.55 -8.05
CA ARG A 104 0.50 -12.93 -9.28
C ARG A 104 0.90 -11.48 -9.39
N VAL A 105 0.78 -10.72 -8.30
CA VAL A 105 1.16 -9.30 -8.25
C VAL A 105 2.66 -9.15 -8.48
N ALA A 106 3.50 -9.95 -7.82
CA ALA A 106 4.94 -9.94 -8.02
C ALA A 106 5.33 -10.20 -9.48
N ALA A 107 4.68 -11.19 -10.13
CA ALA A 107 4.90 -11.48 -11.55
C ALA A 107 4.47 -10.33 -12.48
N MET A 108 3.41 -9.62 -12.11
CA MET A 108 2.96 -8.42 -12.82
C MET A 108 3.93 -7.25 -12.62
N HIS A 109 4.30 -6.96 -11.37
CA HIS A 109 5.19 -5.85 -11.01
C HIS A 109 6.59 -5.98 -11.63
N LYS A 110 7.12 -7.18 -11.83
CA LYS A 110 8.37 -7.42 -12.58
C LYS A 110 8.36 -6.82 -13.99
N LYS A 111 7.20 -6.63 -14.59
CA LYS A 111 7.02 -6.05 -15.92
C LYS A 111 6.81 -4.53 -15.88
N VAL A 112 6.48 -3.97 -14.71
CA VAL A 112 6.22 -2.55 -14.52
C VAL A 112 7.55 -1.84 -14.28
N LYS A 113 8.23 -1.49 -15.35
CA LYS A 113 9.50 -0.75 -15.35
C LYS A 113 9.73 -0.07 -16.70
N GLY A 114 10.47 1.01 -16.69
CA GLY A 114 10.79 1.74 -17.92
C GLY A 114 11.50 3.05 -17.66
N THR A 115 11.49 3.89 -18.70
CA THR A 115 11.98 5.26 -18.64
C THR A 115 10.88 6.19 -19.16
N ILE A 116 10.67 7.29 -18.48
CA ILE A 116 9.70 8.31 -18.87
C ILE A 116 10.22 9.05 -20.13
N PRO A 117 9.42 9.17 -21.21
CA PRO A 117 9.83 9.86 -22.41
C PRO A 117 10.05 11.36 -22.18
N ALA A 118 10.82 11.98 -23.08
CA ALA A 118 11.06 13.43 -23.08
C ALA A 118 9.80 14.28 -23.32
N SER A 119 8.73 13.68 -23.88
CA SER A 119 7.43 14.32 -24.10
C SER A 119 6.52 14.38 -22.87
N ALA A 120 6.92 13.74 -21.78
CA ALA A 120 6.18 13.77 -20.51
C ALA A 120 6.50 15.04 -19.71
N ASP A 121 5.93 15.14 -18.52
CA ASP A 121 6.20 16.23 -17.58
C ASP A 121 7.72 16.45 -17.41
N PRO A 122 8.23 17.69 -17.64
CA PRO A 122 9.66 17.97 -17.51
C PRO A 122 10.29 17.57 -16.18
N ARG A 123 9.51 17.57 -15.11
CA ARG A 123 9.96 17.20 -13.75
C ARG A 123 10.37 15.73 -13.64
N ILE A 124 9.82 14.87 -14.50
CA ILE A 124 10.04 13.42 -14.48
C ILE A 124 10.62 12.87 -15.78
N SER A 125 10.78 13.72 -16.81
CA SER A 125 11.34 13.34 -18.10
C SER A 125 12.70 12.64 -17.93
N GLY A 126 12.87 11.51 -18.62
CA GLY A 126 14.09 10.70 -18.57
C GLY A 126 14.27 9.88 -17.28
N LYS A 127 13.44 10.06 -16.26
CA LYS A 127 13.54 9.27 -15.03
C LYS A 127 13.19 7.80 -15.29
N ARG A 128 13.96 6.92 -14.68
CA ARG A 128 13.66 5.47 -14.66
C ARG A 128 12.68 5.18 -13.53
N TYR A 129 11.80 4.22 -13.76
CA TYR A 129 10.86 3.74 -12.75
C TYR A 129 10.79 2.22 -12.76
N SER A 130 10.42 1.66 -11.61
CA SER A 130 10.06 0.26 -11.41
C SER A 130 9.04 0.17 -10.29
N ALA A 131 8.13 -0.79 -10.37
CA ALA A 131 7.21 -1.06 -9.25
C ALA A 131 7.93 -1.47 -7.95
N PHE A 132 9.20 -1.85 -8.04
CA PHE A 132 10.06 -2.18 -6.89
C PHE A 132 11.04 -1.06 -6.51
N THR A 133 10.89 0.14 -7.08
CA THR A 133 11.63 1.30 -6.60
C THR A 133 11.11 1.64 -5.19
N PRO A 134 11.96 1.65 -4.15
CA PRO A 134 11.50 1.80 -2.76
C PRO A 134 10.61 3.01 -2.53
N GLU A 135 10.96 4.17 -3.13
CA GLU A 135 10.18 5.39 -3.02
C GLU A 135 8.77 5.24 -3.60
N LEU A 136 8.65 4.62 -4.79
CA LEU A 136 7.34 4.43 -5.45
C LEU A 136 6.49 3.37 -4.73
N ALA A 137 7.12 2.30 -4.27
CA ALA A 137 6.46 1.28 -3.48
C ALA A 137 5.95 1.86 -2.15
N TYR A 138 6.81 2.60 -1.44
CA TYR A 138 6.43 3.29 -0.21
C TYR A 138 5.29 4.30 -0.44
N ARG A 139 5.37 5.16 -1.47
CA ARG A 139 4.29 6.12 -1.78
C ARG A 139 2.96 5.41 -2.08
N THR A 140 3.00 4.24 -2.69
CA THR A 140 1.79 3.44 -2.94
C THR A 140 1.20 2.91 -1.63
N ILE A 141 2.02 2.31 -0.77
CA ILE A 141 1.59 1.78 0.54
C ILE A 141 1.12 2.92 1.45
N GLY A 142 1.86 4.04 1.50
CA GLY A 142 1.48 5.22 2.28
C GLY A 142 0.15 5.82 1.83
N ALA A 143 -0.09 5.92 0.51
CA ALA A 143 -1.38 6.39 -0.01
C ALA A 143 -2.55 5.49 0.40
N MET A 144 -2.34 4.18 0.45
CA MET A 144 -3.37 3.23 0.91
C MET A 144 -3.61 3.36 2.41
N ALA A 145 -2.53 3.40 3.22
CA ALA A 145 -2.60 3.53 4.67
C ALA A 145 -3.31 4.82 5.08
N ASP A 146 -2.86 5.96 4.56
CA ASP A 146 -3.46 7.27 4.83
C ASP A 146 -4.93 7.33 4.38
N SER A 147 -5.24 6.75 3.21
CA SER A 147 -6.62 6.80 2.69
C SER A 147 -7.58 5.96 3.51
N ALA A 148 -7.19 4.77 3.93
CA ALA A 148 -8.06 3.90 4.72
C ALA A 148 -8.27 4.47 6.12
N LEU A 149 -7.19 4.95 6.77
CA LEU A 149 -7.27 5.53 8.10
C LEU A 149 -8.11 6.81 8.11
N ALA A 150 -7.92 7.70 7.12
CA ALA A 150 -8.70 8.94 7.02
C ALA A 150 -10.20 8.67 6.90
N VAL A 151 -10.61 7.66 6.12
CA VAL A 151 -12.03 7.29 6.01
C VAL A 151 -12.53 6.64 7.30
N TYR A 152 -11.73 5.78 7.92
CA TYR A 152 -12.09 5.12 9.17
C TYR A 152 -12.29 6.12 10.31
N GLU A 153 -11.32 7.02 10.53
CA GLU A 153 -11.39 8.00 11.61
C GLU A 153 -12.49 9.04 11.39
N ALA A 154 -12.77 9.40 10.13
CA ALA A 154 -13.87 10.31 9.82
C ALA A 154 -15.27 9.70 10.01
N CYS A 155 -15.42 8.39 9.88
CA CYS A 155 -16.73 7.74 9.78
C CYS A 155 -17.04 6.72 10.88
N VAL A 156 -16.02 6.22 11.58
CA VAL A 156 -16.18 5.15 12.59
C VAL A 156 -15.72 5.62 13.96
N ARG A 157 -14.42 5.78 14.16
CA ARG A 157 -13.80 6.29 15.39
C ARG A 157 -12.35 6.69 15.16
N GLU A 158 -11.82 7.52 16.02
CA GLU A 158 -10.38 7.76 16.06
C GLU A 158 -9.64 6.55 16.66
N LEU A 159 -8.47 6.25 16.13
CA LEU A 159 -7.52 5.32 16.73
C LEU A 159 -6.68 6.06 17.78
N ASN A 160 -6.34 5.37 18.88
CA ASN A 160 -5.35 5.89 19.81
C ASN A 160 -3.93 5.70 19.26
N ASP A 161 -2.93 6.30 19.92
CA ASP A 161 -1.55 6.32 19.41
C ASP A 161 -0.95 4.90 19.27
N ASN A 162 -1.25 3.98 20.20
CA ASN A 162 -0.79 2.59 20.10
C ASN A 162 -1.46 1.85 18.93
N GLU A 163 -2.74 2.11 18.69
CA GLU A 163 -3.46 1.53 17.55
C GLU A 163 -2.93 2.08 16.23
N ARG A 164 -2.64 3.39 16.14
CA ARG A 164 -2.04 4.01 14.95
C ARG A 164 -0.65 3.44 14.67
N GLU A 165 0.17 3.26 15.71
CA GLU A 165 1.48 2.64 15.55
C GLU A 165 1.34 1.18 15.09
N THR A 166 0.46 0.39 15.71
CA THR A 166 0.19 -1.01 15.31
C THR A 166 -0.29 -1.06 13.86
N TYR A 167 -1.22 -0.19 13.50
CA TYR A 167 -1.73 -0.07 12.13
C TYR A 167 -0.62 0.20 11.11
N TRP A 168 0.30 1.12 11.43
CA TRP A 168 1.43 1.42 10.54
C TRP A 168 2.39 0.24 10.42
N GLN A 169 2.74 -0.42 11.52
CA GLN A 169 3.58 -1.62 11.49
C GLN A 169 2.96 -2.74 10.66
N GLU A 170 1.66 -2.93 10.75
CA GLU A 170 0.93 -3.90 9.92
C GLU A 170 0.91 -3.48 8.44
N TYR A 171 0.86 -2.18 8.14
CA TYR A 171 1.01 -1.70 6.77
C TYR A 171 2.42 -1.85 6.21
N LEU A 172 3.45 -1.67 7.01
CA LEU A 172 4.83 -2.01 6.63
C LEU A 172 4.94 -3.51 6.33
N TYR A 173 4.37 -4.35 7.17
CA TYR A 173 4.31 -5.79 6.94
C TYR A 173 3.56 -6.13 5.64
N ALA A 174 2.41 -5.53 5.39
CA ALA A 174 1.73 -5.67 4.11
C ALA A 174 2.60 -5.22 2.94
N GLY A 175 3.28 -4.07 3.06
CA GLY A 175 4.21 -3.57 2.06
C GLY A 175 5.33 -4.56 1.74
N GLU A 176 5.90 -5.18 2.76
CA GLU A 176 6.93 -6.21 2.62
C GLU A 176 6.39 -7.44 1.87
N LEU A 177 5.16 -7.88 2.16
CA LEU A 177 4.49 -8.95 1.40
C LEU A 177 4.34 -8.59 -0.09
N PHE A 178 4.13 -7.32 -0.42
CA PHE A 178 4.09 -6.83 -1.81
C PHE A 178 5.46 -6.48 -2.39
N GLY A 179 6.55 -6.61 -1.62
CA GLY A 179 7.93 -6.44 -2.06
C GLY A 179 8.54 -5.07 -1.79
N LEU A 180 7.98 -4.29 -0.87
CA LEU A 180 8.62 -3.11 -0.33
C LEU A 180 9.84 -3.53 0.49
N ASP A 181 10.98 -2.91 0.25
CA ASP A 181 12.14 -2.97 1.14
C ASP A 181 11.89 -2.03 2.33
N VAL A 182 11.40 -2.61 3.42
CA VAL A 182 11.01 -1.83 4.62
C VAL A 182 12.21 -1.31 5.41
N ASP A 183 13.40 -1.86 5.19
CA ASP A 183 14.65 -1.40 5.80
C ASP A 183 15.29 -0.25 5.01
N HIS A 184 14.71 0.13 3.85
CA HIS A 184 15.24 1.22 3.04
C HIS A 184 15.02 2.58 3.74
N PRO A 185 16.04 3.48 3.78
CA PRO A 185 15.97 4.75 4.52
C PRO A 185 14.80 5.69 4.16
N VAL A 186 14.18 5.51 3.00
CA VAL A 186 13.02 6.30 2.57
C VAL A 186 11.73 5.87 3.29
N VAL A 187 11.73 4.71 3.93
CA VAL A 187 10.54 4.13 4.58
C VAL A 187 10.53 4.51 6.05
N PRO A 188 9.55 5.27 6.52
CA PRO A 188 9.41 5.62 7.93
C PRO A 188 9.19 4.39 8.82
N ASN A 189 9.92 4.32 9.93
CA ASN A 189 9.83 3.18 10.85
C ASN A 189 8.64 3.29 11.84
N THR A 190 8.17 4.51 12.13
CA THR A 190 7.08 4.76 13.06
C THR A 190 5.93 5.49 12.39
N TYR A 191 4.74 5.41 12.98
CA TYR A 191 3.58 6.16 12.49
C TYR A 191 3.82 7.68 12.53
N GLU A 192 4.47 8.19 13.57
CA GLU A 192 4.80 9.62 13.67
C GLU A 192 5.67 10.07 12.50
N GLN A 193 6.78 9.35 12.23
CA GLN A 193 7.64 9.63 11.07
C GLN A 193 6.89 9.54 9.75
N PHE A 194 5.99 8.55 9.61
CA PHE A 194 5.13 8.44 8.44
C PHE A 194 4.25 9.67 8.28
N ARG A 195 3.61 10.15 9.34
CA ARG A 195 2.76 11.36 9.28
C ARG A 195 3.55 12.60 8.88
N GLU A 196 4.71 12.81 9.49
CA GLU A 196 5.58 13.93 9.16
C GLU A 196 6.02 13.93 7.69
N ASP A 197 6.52 12.80 7.20
CA ASP A 197 6.93 12.63 5.79
C ASP A 197 5.74 12.78 4.85
N TRP A 198 4.62 12.16 5.19
CA TRP A 198 3.42 12.16 4.35
C TRP A 198 2.80 13.55 4.22
N ASP A 199 2.68 14.27 5.32
CA ASP A 199 2.15 15.63 5.33
C ASP A 199 3.08 16.61 4.59
N ALA A 200 4.40 16.43 4.72
CA ALA A 200 5.38 17.20 3.97
C ALA A 200 5.27 16.92 2.46
N TRP A 201 5.17 15.65 2.08
CA TRP A 201 5.00 15.24 0.68
C TRP A 201 3.69 15.76 0.10
N GLN A 202 2.59 15.67 0.84
CA GLN A 202 1.30 16.22 0.40
C GLN A 202 1.39 17.73 0.16
N ARG A 203 1.92 18.50 1.10
CA ARG A 203 2.09 19.96 0.91
C ARG A 203 2.89 20.33 -0.34
N GLN A 204 3.91 19.53 -0.67
CA GLN A 204 4.72 19.78 -1.87
C GLN A 204 4.00 19.45 -3.18
N ASN A 205 3.07 18.50 -3.17
CA ASN A 205 2.48 17.97 -4.38
C ASN A 205 1.02 18.40 -4.60
N PHE A 206 0.29 18.80 -3.56
CA PHE A 206 -1.07 19.35 -3.70
C PHE A 206 -1.11 20.76 -4.29
N GLY A 207 0.01 21.49 -4.31
CA GLY A 207 0.17 22.72 -5.08
C GLY A 207 -0.90 23.82 -4.84
N CYS A 208 -1.60 23.80 -3.72
CA CYS A 208 -2.37 24.95 -3.25
C CYS A 208 -1.35 25.94 -2.71
N GLY A 209 -0.68 26.66 -3.61
CA GLY A 209 0.16 27.78 -3.23
C GLY A 209 -0.67 28.78 -2.43
N GLU A 210 -0.03 29.38 -1.44
CA GLU A 210 -0.60 30.47 -0.65
C GLU A 210 -0.91 31.73 -1.49
N ASP A 211 -0.80 31.63 -2.84
CA ASP A 211 -0.97 32.71 -3.80
C ASP A 211 -2.16 32.44 -4.77
N ALA A 212 -3.35 32.09 -4.25
CA ALA A 212 -4.57 32.06 -5.04
C ALA A 212 -5.64 32.96 -4.40
#